data_9eaa168a114c708955579ad40d34caac
#
_entry.id   9eaa168a114c708955579ad40d34caac
#
_cell.length_a   1.000
_cell.length_b   1.000
_cell.length_c   1.000
_cell.angle_alpha   90.00
_cell.angle_beta   90.00
_cell.angle_gamma   90.00
#
_symmetry.space_group_name_H-M   'P 1'
#
loop_
_entity.id
_entity.type
_entity.pdbx_description
1 polymer ?
#
loop_
_entity_poly.entity_id
_entity_poly.type
_entity_poly.pdbx_seq_one_letter_code
_entity_poly.pdbx_strand_id
1 'polypeptide(L)'
;DEVGMWGADDPDCRKPMIWDDIIYDPEYALPFAPKRHNGFKVSQDKNRFNFIKKLCSIRKNNPSLRRGNFKILVTDNDNQIFAFTRKYKENECLAVFNSSPQSQKMPSIPYNMHLKIGSLGTTKEIIKADGFALFIK
;
A
#
# COMPACT_ATOMS: atom_id res chain seq x y z
N ASP A 1 -0.02 -10.40 5.04
CA ASP A 1 -0.21 -8.94 5.04
C ASP A 1 -1.59 -8.52 4.51
N GLU A 2 -2.05 -9.14 3.40
CA GLU A 2 -3.29 -8.77 2.70
C GLU A 2 -4.57 -9.02 3.49
N VAL A 3 -4.53 -9.85 4.50
CA VAL A 3 -5.68 -10.19 5.35
C VAL A 3 -5.60 -9.59 6.74
N GLY A 4 -4.53 -8.86 7.07
CA GLY A 4 -4.28 -8.31 8.40
C GLY A 4 -3.98 -9.38 9.43
N MET A 5 -3.26 -10.44 9.05
CA MET A 5 -2.93 -11.54 9.93
C MET A 5 -2.08 -11.05 11.09
N TRP A 6 -2.50 -11.41 12.30
CA TRP A 6 -1.76 -11.14 13.51
C TRP A 6 -0.55 -12.08 13.64
N GLY A 7 0.59 -11.54 13.99
CA GLY A 7 1.81 -12.30 14.23
C GLY A 7 2.32 -12.11 15.66
N ALA A 8 2.94 -13.14 16.19
CA ALA A 8 3.69 -13.14 17.42
C ALA A 8 5.12 -13.61 17.13
N ASP A 9 5.88 -14.03 18.15
CA ASP A 9 7.20 -14.62 17.95
C ASP A 9 7.10 -16.05 17.40
N ASP A 10 8.19 -16.60 16.88
CA ASP A 10 8.22 -17.97 16.34
C ASP A 10 7.96 -19.01 17.44
N PRO A 11 7.10 -20.00 17.24
CA PRO A 11 6.44 -20.38 15.97
C PRO A 11 5.09 -19.69 15.70
N ASP A 12 4.61 -18.83 16.59
CA ASP A 12 3.25 -18.24 16.54
C ASP A 12 3.05 -17.28 15.35
N CYS A 13 4.13 -16.83 14.69
CA CYS A 13 4.07 -16.05 13.45
C CYS A 13 3.72 -16.90 12.21
N ARG A 14 3.79 -18.25 12.30
CA ARG A 14 3.55 -19.19 11.19
C ARG A 14 2.10 -19.65 11.15
N LYS A 15 1.18 -18.72 10.96
CA LYS A 15 -0.25 -19.02 10.96
C LYS A 15 -0.76 -19.37 9.55
N PRO A 16 -1.81 -20.20 9.47
CA PRO A 16 -2.51 -20.40 8.20
C PRO A 16 -3.19 -19.13 7.75
N MET A 17 -3.50 -19.06 6.46
CA MET A 17 -4.27 -17.97 5.87
C MET A 17 -5.60 -17.80 6.60
N ILE A 18 -5.97 -16.52 6.87
CA ILE A 18 -7.27 -16.21 7.47
C ILE A 18 -8.32 -16.10 6.35
N TRP A 19 -9.27 -17.04 6.33
CA TRP A 19 -10.38 -17.06 5.38
C TRP A 19 -11.63 -16.45 6.01
N ASP A 20 -12.46 -15.81 5.20
CA ASP A 20 -13.65 -15.06 5.65
C ASP A 20 -14.81 -15.97 6.11
N ASP A 21 -14.83 -17.20 5.63
CA ASP A 21 -15.84 -18.23 5.90
C ASP A 21 -15.48 -19.16 7.08
N ILE A 22 -14.34 -18.90 7.74
CA ILE A 22 -13.86 -19.68 8.90
C ILE A 22 -13.91 -18.84 10.17
N ILE A 23 -14.37 -19.46 11.26
CA ILE A 23 -14.32 -18.87 12.60
C ILE A 23 -13.01 -19.33 13.26
N TYR A 24 -12.26 -18.39 13.79
CA TYR A 24 -10.98 -18.61 14.45
C TYR A 24 -11.07 -18.31 15.93
N ASP A 25 -10.32 -19.06 16.74
CA ASP A 25 -10.12 -18.73 18.14
C ASP A 25 -9.38 -17.40 18.31
N PRO A 26 -9.62 -16.67 19.42
CA PRO A 26 -8.88 -15.46 19.72
C PRO A 26 -7.37 -15.71 19.83
N GLU A 27 -6.57 -14.77 19.38
CA GLU A 27 -5.12 -14.79 19.52
C GLU A 27 -4.68 -14.23 20.86
N TYR A 28 -3.95 -15.00 21.63
CA TYR A 28 -3.44 -14.60 22.95
C TYR A 28 -1.94 -14.31 22.94
N ALA A 29 -1.19 -14.80 21.95
CA ALA A 29 0.24 -14.60 21.86
C ALA A 29 0.58 -13.15 21.44
N LEU A 30 1.59 -12.58 22.06
CA LEU A 30 2.12 -11.26 21.76
C LEU A 30 3.64 -11.37 21.54
N PRO A 31 4.20 -10.62 20.58
CA PRO A 31 5.65 -10.46 20.50
C PRO A 31 6.16 -9.86 21.81
N PHE A 32 7.14 -10.49 22.43
CA PHE A 32 7.85 -9.98 23.60
C PHE A 32 6.99 -9.67 24.84
N ALA A 33 5.78 -10.22 24.95
CA ALA A 33 4.86 -9.96 26.05
C ALA A 33 4.14 -11.22 26.51
N PRO A 34 3.72 -11.29 27.79
CA PRO A 34 2.89 -12.41 28.28
C PRO A 34 1.53 -12.43 27.57
N LYS A 35 0.86 -13.57 27.62
CA LYS A 35 -0.48 -13.77 27.05
C LYS A 35 -1.46 -12.71 27.57
N ARG A 36 -2.28 -12.16 26.69
CA ARG A 36 -3.37 -11.27 27.06
C ARG A 36 -4.57 -12.06 27.59
N HIS A 37 -5.24 -11.51 28.59
CA HIS A 37 -6.40 -12.15 29.22
C HIS A 37 -7.59 -12.34 28.26
N ASN A 38 -7.86 -11.35 27.42
CA ASN A 38 -9.06 -11.31 26.56
C ASN A 38 -8.81 -11.69 25.09
N GLY A 39 -7.56 -11.97 24.70
CA GLY A 39 -7.20 -12.26 23.32
C GLY A 39 -7.50 -11.14 22.32
N PHE A 40 -7.03 -11.31 21.12
CA PHE A 40 -7.38 -10.46 19.97
C PHE A 40 -8.29 -11.25 19.04
N LYS A 41 -9.33 -10.60 18.55
CA LYS A 41 -10.18 -11.20 17.53
C LYS A 41 -9.37 -11.51 16.29
N VAL A 42 -9.45 -12.75 15.81
CA VAL A 42 -8.84 -13.17 14.55
C VAL A 42 -9.92 -13.16 13.47
N SER A 43 -9.76 -12.32 12.48
CA SER A 43 -10.69 -12.23 11.34
C SER A 43 -10.00 -11.56 10.17
N GLN A 44 -10.48 -11.84 8.97
CA GLN A 44 -9.97 -11.18 7.77
C GLN A 44 -10.27 -9.67 7.80
N ASP A 45 -9.24 -8.85 7.56
CA ASP A 45 -9.42 -7.43 7.25
C ASP A 45 -9.86 -7.27 5.78
N LYS A 46 -11.16 -7.23 5.58
CA LYS A 46 -11.77 -7.12 4.24
C LYS A 46 -11.35 -5.85 3.49
N ASN A 47 -11.15 -4.74 4.22
CA ASN A 47 -10.73 -3.48 3.58
C ASN A 47 -9.32 -3.61 3.03
N ARG A 48 -8.40 -4.14 3.83
CA ARG A 48 -7.03 -4.40 3.42
C ARG A 48 -6.96 -5.41 2.29
N PHE A 49 -7.68 -6.52 2.39
CA PHE A 49 -7.76 -7.53 1.33
C PHE A 49 -8.24 -6.93 0.01
N ASN A 50 -9.33 -6.17 0.02
CA ASN A 50 -9.86 -5.53 -1.18
C ASN A 50 -8.92 -4.48 -1.75
N PHE A 51 -8.21 -3.75 -0.89
CA PHE A 51 -7.18 -2.80 -1.32
C PHE A 51 -6.03 -3.51 -2.05
N ILE A 52 -5.47 -4.57 -1.47
CA ILE A 52 -4.39 -5.35 -2.10
C ILE A 52 -4.88 -6.00 -3.40
N LYS A 53 -6.09 -6.57 -3.40
CA LYS A 53 -6.72 -7.13 -4.63
C LYS A 53 -6.81 -6.08 -5.74
N LYS A 54 -7.19 -4.83 -5.40
CA LYS A 54 -7.23 -3.70 -6.34
C LYS A 54 -5.83 -3.35 -6.87
N LEU A 55 -4.82 -3.29 -6.00
CA LEU A 55 -3.42 -3.05 -6.42
C LEU A 55 -2.91 -4.15 -7.36
N CYS A 56 -3.17 -5.41 -7.05
CA CYS A 56 -2.81 -6.55 -7.90
C CYS A 56 -3.48 -6.46 -9.28
N SER A 57 -4.78 -6.10 -9.31
CA SER A 57 -5.53 -5.89 -10.56
C SER A 57 -4.95 -4.72 -11.38
N ILE A 58 -4.63 -3.59 -10.75
CA ILE A 58 -3.99 -2.45 -11.42
C ILE A 58 -2.66 -2.89 -12.02
N ARG A 59 -1.80 -3.58 -11.25
CA ARG A 59 -0.52 -4.08 -11.74
C ARG A 59 -0.69 -5.07 -12.90
N LYS A 60 -1.65 -6.00 -12.81
CA LYS A 60 -1.94 -6.98 -13.86
C LYS A 60 -2.33 -6.31 -15.19
N ASN A 61 -3.11 -5.24 -15.13
CA ASN A 61 -3.66 -4.56 -16.30
C ASN A 61 -2.77 -3.44 -16.87
N ASN A 62 -1.64 -3.13 -16.21
CA ASN A 62 -0.74 -2.07 -16.67
C ASN A 62 0.67 -2.62 -16.94
N PRO A 63 1.06 -2.75 -18.22
CA PRO A 63 2.37 -3.28 -18.59
C PRO A 63 3.54 -2.49 -18.02
N SER A 64 3.43 -1.16 -17.88
CA SER A 64 4.46 -0.33 -17.25
C SER A 64 4.78 -0.77 -15.82
N LEU A 65 3.80 -1.18 -15.03
CA LEU A 65 4.00 -1.66 -13.66
C LEU A 65 4.66 -3.04 -13.58
N ARG A 66 4.62 -3.84 -14.65
CA ARG A 66 5.20 -5.19 -14.67
C ARG A 66 6.56 -5.25 -15.35
N ARG A 67 6.71 -4.52 -16.47
CA ARG A 67 7.84 -4.64 -17.41
C ARG A 67 8.55 -3.32 -17.66
N GLY A 68 8.01 -2.20 -17.11
CA GLY A 68 8.56 -0.87 -17.35
C GLY A 68 9.93 -0.67 -16.71
N ASN A 69 10.78 0.09 -17.38
CA ASN A 69 12.02 0.59 -16.80
C ASN A 69 11.71 1.47 -15.60
N PHE A 70 12.54 1.36 -14.57
CA PHE A 70 12.39 2.15 -13.35
C PHE A 70 13.29 3.40 -13.44
N LYS A 71 12.71 4.57 -13.13
CA LYS A 71 13.45 5.82 -13.05
C LYS A 71 12.96 6.63 -11.85
N ILE A 72 13.86 6.94 -10.92
CA ILE A 72 13.58 7.87 -9.82
C ILE A 72 13.36 9.27 -10.42
N LEU A 73 12.27 9.93 -10.02
CA LEU A 73 11.92 11.27 -10.46
C LEU A 73 12.22 12.31 -9.39
N VAL A 74 11.86 12.01 -8.15
CA VAL A 74 12.04 12.90 -6.99
C VAL A 74 12.52 12.08 -5.80
N THR A 75 13.51 12.62 -5.09
CA THR A 75 13.89 12.23 -3.75
C THR A 75 14.06 13.53 -2.95
N ASP A 76 13.06 13.89 -2.18
CA ASP A 76 13.03 15.10 -1.36
C ASP A 76 12.97 14.69 0.10
N ASN A 77 14.13 14.71 0.75
CA ASN A 77 14.28 14.29 2.15
C ASN A 77 13.66 15.30 3.11
N ASP A 78 13.67 16.59 2.77
CA ASP A 78 13.14 17.65 3.62
C ASP A 78 11.62 17.57 3.74
N ASN A 79 10.94 17.34 2.61
CA ASN A 79 9.49 17.16 2.56
C ASN A 79 9.05 15.70 2.61
N GLN A 80 10.00 14.76 2.69
CA GLN A 80 9.76 13.31 2.73
C GLN A 80 8.91 12.81 1.55
N ILE A 81 9.20 13.32 0.34
CA ILE A 81 8.56 12.91 -0.90
C ILE A 81 9.48 12.02 -1.71
N PHE A 82 8.96 10.88 -2.11
CA PHE A 82 9.60 10.00 -3.07
C PHE A 82 8.70 9.76 -4.28
N ALA A 83 9.26 9.88 -5.48
CA ALA A 83 8.51 9.61 -6.70
C ALA A 83 9.36 8.89 -7.74
N PHE A 84 8.73 7.97 -8.45
CA PHE A 84 9.36 7.27 -9.57
C PHE A 84 8.39 7.06 -10.73
N THR A 85 8.96 6.92 -11.92
CA THR A 85 8.23 6.52 -13.12
C THR A 85 8.65 5.12 -13.57
N ARG A 86 7.72 4.45 -14.25
CA ARG A 86 8.01 3.23 -15.02
C ARG A 86 7.39 3.37 -16.40
N LYS A 87 8.17 3.07 -17.44
CA LYS A 87 7.72 3.15 -18.83
C LYS A 87 7.97 1.85 -19.57
N TYR A 88 6.96 1.38 -20.27
CA TYR A 88 7.04 0.24 -21.17
C TYR A 88 6.26 0.55 -22.44
N LYS A 89 6.98 0.75 -23.57
CA LYS A 89 6.40 1.22 -24.83
C LYS A 89 5.62 2.54 -24.58
N GLU A 90 4.35 2.60 -24.97
CA GLU A 90 3.47 3.77 -24.78
C GLU A 90 2.83 3.84 -23.38
N ASN A 91 2.97 2.77 -22.58
CA ASN A 91 2.43 2.73 -21.23
C ASN A 91 3.41 3.35 -20.24
N GLU A 92 2.94 4.27 -19.45
CA GLU A 92 3.73 4.94 -18.43
C GLU A 92 2.93 5.07 -17.14
N CYS A 93 3.61 4.95 -16.00
CA CYS A 93 3.04 5.24 -14.70
C CYS A 93 3.99 6.11 -13.88
N LEU A 94 3.42 6.89 -12.98
CA LEU A 94 4.10 7.69 -11.99
C LEU A 94 3.53 7.33 -10.62
N ALA A 95 4.40 6.88 -9.72
CA ALA A 95 4.06 6.64 -8.32
C ALA A 95 4.70 7.73 -7.46
N VAL A 96 3.93 8.29 -6.54
CA VAL A 96 4.37 9.31 -5.59
C VAL A 96 4.00 8.85 -4.18
N PHE A 97 4.91 9.04 -3.25
CA PHE A 97 4.76 8.72 -1.84
C PHE A 97 5.11 9.92 -0.99
N ASN A 98 4.31 10.15 0.03
CA ASN A 98 4.57 11.11 1.09
C ASN A 98 4.64 10.34 2.41
N SER A 99 5.81 10.29 3.03
CA SER A 99 6.02 9.70 4.36
C SER A 99 6.06 10.74 5.49
N SER A 100 5.72 11.99 5.17
CA SER A 100 5.58 13.07 6.14
C SER A 100 4.22 13.00 6.84
N PRO A 101 4.13 13.36 8.13
CA PRO A 101 2.87 13.47 8.86
C PRO A 101 2.01 14.67 8.41
N GLN A 102 2.42 15.38 7.37
CA GLN A 102 1.73 16.53 6.81
C GLN A 102 1.43 16.33 5.33
N SER A 103 0.35 16.99 4.86
CA SER A 103 0.08 17.04 3.41
C SER A 103 1.16 17.86 2.72
N GLN A 104 1.64 17.36 1.58
CA GLN A 104 2.71 17.99 0.79
C GLN A 104 2.20 18.37 -0.60
N LYS A 105 2.91 19.31 -1.23
CA LYS A 105 2.68 19.63 -2.63
C LYS A 105 3.05 18.44 -3.52
N MET A 106 2.16 18.12 -4.46
CA MET A 106 2.42 17.06 -5.43
C MET A 106 3.55 17.51 -6.38
N PRO A 107 4.52 16.64 -6.70
CA PRO A 107 5.44 16.90 -7.80
C PRO A 107 4.69 17.14 -9.10
N SER A 108 5.34 17.78 -10.09
CA SER A 108 4.72 18.05 -11.39
C SER A 108 4.23 16.76 -12.06
N ILE A 109 2.93 16.69 -12.31
CA ILE A 109 2.29 15.54 -12.96
C ILE A 109 2.07 15.86 -14.43
N PRO A 110 2.54 15.03 -15.38
CA PRO A 110 2.24 15.22 -16.79
C PRO A 110 0.72 15.32 -17.05
N TYR A 111 0.31 16.24 -17.93
CA TYR A 111 -1.11 16.54 -18.19
C TYR A 111 -1.93 15.33 -18.67
N ASN A 112 -1.27 14.41 -19.38
CA ASN A 112 -1.87 13.20 -19.93
C ASN A 112 -1.89 12.00 -18.99
N MET A 113 -1.51 12.19 -17.72
CA MET A 113 -1.61 11.18 -16.67
C MET A 113 -2.86 11.39 -15.81
N HIS A 114 -3.51 10.30 -15.46
CA HIS A 114 -4.72 10.27 -14.64
C HIS A 114 -4.48 9.51 -13.34
N LEU A 115 -5.02 10.05 -12.24
CA LEU A 115 -4.96 9.37 -10.94
C LEU A 115 -5.75 8.06 -11.02
N LYS A 116 -5.06 6.96 -10.83
CA LYS A 116 -5.63 5.60 -10.85
C LYS A 116 -6.06 5.13 -9.46
N ILE A 117 -5.22 5.41 -8.48
CA ILE A 117 -5.46 5.13 -7.07
C ILE A 117 -4.57 6.03 -6.22
N GLY A 118 -5.05 6.41 -5.05
CA GLY A 118 -4.30 7.22 -4.09
C GLY A 118 -4.99 7.25 -2.74
N SER A 119 -4.31 7.77 -1.74
CA SER A 119 -4.87 8.04 -0.42
C SER A 119 -6.04 9.01 -0.51
N LEU A 120 -7.01 8.84 0.38
CA LEU A 120 -8.22 9.69 0.41
C LEU A 120 -7.86 11.18 0.47
N GLY A 121 -8.46 11.97 -0.41
CA GLY A 121 -8.22 13.41 -0.51
C GLY A 121 -6.92 13.80 -1.23
N THR A 122 -6.16 12.85 -1.80
CA THR A 122 -5.03 13.15 -2.68
C THR A 122 -5.56 13.60 -4.06
N THR A 123 -4.94 14.65 -4.60
CA THR A 123 -5.27 15.24 -5.91
C THR A 123 -4.02 15.32 -6.79
N LYS A 124 -4.09 15.98 -7.95
CA LYS A 124 -2.90 16.28 -8.76
C LYS A 124 -2.03 17.42 -8.16
N GLU A 125 -2.52 18.10 -7.15
CA GLU A 125 -1.84 19.25 -6.54
C GLU A 125 -1.29 18.93 -5.15
N ILE A 126 -1.98 18.07 -4.40
CA ILE A 126 -1.68 17.73 -3.00
C ILE A 126 -1.65 16.23 -2.80
N ILE A 127 -0.60 15.74 -2.17
CA ILE A 127 -0.53 14.40 -1.60
C ILE A 127 -0.72 14.48 -0.09
N LYS A 128 -1.63 13.67 0.45
CA LYS A 128 -1.96 13.66 1.87
C LYS A 128 -0.82 13.10 2.72
N ALA A 129 -0.85 13.42 4.03
CA ALA A 129 0.05 12.86 5.03
C ALA A 129 0.07 11.33 4.95
N ASP A 130 1.22 10.71 5.12
CA ASP A 130 1.43 9.26 5.03
C ASP A 130 0.75 8.63 3.81
N GLY A 131 0.75 9.38 2.69
CA GLY A 131 -0.06 9.12 1.53
C GLY A 131 0.71 8.62 0.32
N PHE A 132 -0.06 8.11 -0.63
CA PHE A 132 0.47 7.70 -1.94
C PHE A 132 -0.48 8.11 -3.07
N ALA A 133 0.07 8.16 -4.28
CA ALA A 133 -0.69 8.34 -5.52
C ALA A 133 -0.04 7.54 -6.64
N LEU A 134 -0.84 6.89 -7.46
CA LEU A 134 -0.43 6.25 -8.70
C LEU A 134 -1.19 6.86 -9.86
N PHE A 135 -0.46 7.45 -10.78
CA PHE A 135 -0.96 7.98 -12.03
C PHE A 135 -0.58 7.06 -13.18
N ILE A 136 -1.46 6.97 -14.17
CA ILE A 136 -1.27 6.15 -15.38
C ILE A 136 -1.63 7.00 -16.60
N LYS A 137 -0.83 6.84 -17.64
CA LYS A 137 -1.05 7.40 -18.95
C LYS A 137 -1.98 6.52 -19.76
#